data_212d0d051a1d72090b867e99c2914c02
#
_entry.id   212d0d051a1d72090b867e99c2914c02
#
_cell.length_a   1.000
_cell.length_b   1.000
_cell.length_c   1.000
_cell.angle_alpha   90.00
_cell.angle_beta   90.00
_cell.angle_gamma   90.00
#
_symmetry.space_group_name_H-M   'P 1'
#
loop_
_entity.id
_entity.type
_entity.pdbx_description
1 polymer ?
#
loop_
_entity_poly.entity_id
_entity_poly.type
_entity_poly.pdbx_seq_one_letter_code
_entity_poly.pdbx_strand_id
1 'polypeptide(L)'
;MDWKLEVVVVPVRDVDAAKEFYLSKLGFRLDADTQPSPSLRVVHMTPPGSACSVVIGPVLITGPDGPRAAPSLQLVVTDLDAARAELAGRGVAVSDIQVLDPRDGGRFVFFSDPDGNNWAIQEVKARVGATL
;
A
#
# COMPACT_ATOMS: atom_id res chain seq x y z
N MET A 1 14.27 -23.37 7.11
CA MET A 1 12.86 -23.07 6.74
C MET A 1 12.78 -21.65 6.24
N ASP A 2 12.12 -21.45 5.11
CA ASP A 2 11.91 -20.10 4.56
C ASP A 2 10.66 -19.47 5.17
N TRP A 3 10.75 -18.20 5.52
CA TRP A 3 9.63 -17.41 6.02
C TRP A 3 9.36 -16.29 5.03
N LYS A 4 8.15 -16.22 4.48
CA LYS A 4 7.78 -15.22 3.48
C LYS A 4 6.57 -14.44 3.96
N LEU A 5 6.62 -13.14 3.79
CA LEU A 5 5.47 -12.28 4.05
C LEU A 5 4.51 -12.40 2.86
N GLU A 6 3.36 -13.02 3.09
CA GLU A 6 2.38 -13.28 2.02
C GLU A 6 1.41 -12.12 1.84
N VAL A 7 0.89 -11.62 2.95
CA VAL A 7 -0.17 -10.62 2.90
C VAL A 7 -0.11 -9.71 4.11
N VAL A 8 -0.48 -8.46 3.90
CA VAL A 8 -0.69 -7.48 4.96
C VAL A 8 -2.16 -7.08 4.95
N VAL A 9 -2.79 -7.11 6.11
CA VAL A 9 -4.19 -6.74 6.26
C VAL A 9 -4.29 -5.27 6.61
N VAL A 10 -5.07 -4.52 5.83
CA VAL A 10 -5.26 -3.07 5.99
C VAL A 10 -6.74 -2.81 6.33
N PRO A 11 -7.01 -2.21 7.50
CA PRO A 11 -8.38 -1.94 7.90
C PRO A 11 -8.96 -0.78 7.09
N VAL A 12 -10.17 -0.95 6.59
CA VAL A 12 -10.88 0.10 5.89
C VAL A 12 -12.34 0.12 6.32
N ARG A 13 -12.97 1.28 6.31
CA ARG A 13 -14.39 1.43 6.65
C ARG A 13 -15.29 1.24 5.45
N ASP A 14 -14.87 1.79 4.31
CA ASP A 14 -15.58 1.69 3.04
C ASP A 14 -14.74 0.90 2.06
N VAL A 15 -15.09 -0.37 1.88
CA VAL A 15 -14.33 -1.28 1.02
C VAL A 15 -14.38 -0.83 -0.44
N ASP A 16 -15.52 -0.32 -0.92
CA ASP A 16 -15.63 0.15 -2.30
C ASP A 16 -14.73 1.35 -2.56
N ALA A 17 -14.72 2.33 -1.66
CA ALA A 17 -13.86 3.51 -1.78
C ALA A 17 -12.38 3.12 -1.71
N ALA A 18 -12.02 2.23 -0.81
CA ALA A 18 -10.65 1.75 -0.68
C ALA A 18 -10.21 0.96 -1.91
N LYS A 19 -11.05 0.05 -2.40
CA LYS A 19 -10.79 -0.73 -3.61
C LYS A 19 -10.53 0.19 -4.81
N GLU A 20 -11.38 1.20 -5.00
CA GLU A 20 -11.20 2.17 -6.08
C GLU A 20 -9.86 2.89 -5.96
N PHE A 21 -9.50 3.32 -4.76
CA PHE A 21 -8.23 3.99 -4.52
C PHE A 21 -7.04 3.11 -4.89
N TYR A 22 -7.00 1.89 -4.38
CA TYR A 22 -5.85 1.01 -4.62
C TYR A 22 -5.75 0.54 -6.07
N LEU A 23 -6.85 0.26 -6.72
CA LEU A 23 -6.84 -0.20 -8.11
C LEU A 23 -6.64 0.94 -9.09
N SER A 24 -7.42 2.01 -8.98
CA SER A 24 -7.44 3.08 -9.98
C SER A 24 -6.35 4.12 -9.77
N LYS A 25 -6.05 4.47 -8.53
CA LYS A 25 -5.07 5.52 -8.21
C LYS A 25 -3.68 4.98 -7.97
N LEU A 26 -3.53 3.87 -7.24
CA LEU A 26 -2.22 3.26 -7.03
C LEU A 26 -1.84 2.25 -8.12
N GLY A 27 -2.81 1.74 -8.86
CA GLY A 27 -2.54 0.78 -9.93
C GLY A 27 -2.23 -0.62 -9.41
N PHE A 28 -2.70 -0.99 -8.23
CA PHE A 28 -2.56 -2.36 -7.74
C PHE A 28 -3.41 -3.30 -8.59
N ARG A 29 -2.98 -4.57 -8.68
CA ARG A 29 -3.71 -5.61 -9.40
C ARG A 29 -4.73 -6.26 -8.46
N LEU A 30 -5.97 -6.39 -8.93
CA LEU A 30 -6.99 -7.15 -8.22
C LEU A 30 -6.75 -8.64 -8.36
N ASP A 31 -6.57 -9.34 -7.25
CA ASP A 31 -6.42 -10.79 -7.23
C ASP A 31 -7.74 -11.49 -6.93
N ALA A 32 -8.51 -10.96 -5.96
CA ALA A 32 -9.81 -11.53 -5.59
C ALA A 32 -10.67 -10.48 -4.87
N ASP A 33 -11.97 -10.57 -5.06
CA ASP A 33 -12.97 -9.79 -4.34
C ASP A 33 -14.07 -10.77 -3.93
N THR A 34 -14.12 -11.11 -2.65
CA THR A 34 -15.00 -12.15 -2.14
C THR A 34 -15.83 -11.62 -0.98
N GLN A 35 -17.01 -12.22 -0.80
CA GLN A 35 -17.89 -11.91 0.31
C GLN A 35 -18.34 -13.22 0.96
N PRO A 36 -17.50 -13.80 1.86
CA PRO A 36 -17.78 -15.09 2.51
C PRO A 36 -19.05 -15.06 3.36
N SER A 37 -19.44 -13.89 3.87
CA SER A 37 -20.67 -13.71 4.63
C SER A 37 -21.24 -12.32 4.37
N PRO A 38 -22.51 -12.04 4.73
CA PRO A 38 -23.10 -10.71 4.55
C PRO A 38 -22.34 -9.59 5.23
N SER A 39 -21.61 -9.89 6.29
CA SER A 39 -20.87 -8.88 7.08
C SER A 39 -19.38 -8.84 6.75
N LEU A 40 -18.88 -9.72 5.88
CA LEU A 40 -17.45 -9.83 5.60
C LEU A 40 -17.19 -9.80 4.11
N ARG A 41 -16.58 -8.70 3.65
CA ARG A 41 -16.07 -8.59 2.30
C ARG A 41 -14.54 -8.46 2.38
N VAL A 42 -13.85 -9.22 1.55
CA VAL A 42 -12.39 -9.26 1.50
C VAL A 42 -11.93 -8.97 0.08
N VAL A 43 -11.09 -7.97 -0.09
CA VAL A 43 -10.51 -7.62 -1.38
C VAL A 43 -9.00 -7.82 -1.30
N HIS A 44 -8.48 -8.68 -2.15
CA HIS A 44 -7.08 -9.07 -2.21
C HIS A 44 -6.44 -8.42 -3.42
N MET A 45 -5.39 -7.63 -3.21
CA MET A 45 -4.72 -6.86 -4.24
C MET A 45 -3.21 -6.98 -4.10
N THR A 46 -2.50 -6.85 -5.21
CA THR A 46 -1.04 -6.94 -5.21
C THR A 46 -0.44 -5.74 -5.94
N PRO A 47 0.50 -5.00 -5.32
CA PRO A 47 1.28 -3.99 -6.03
C PRO A 47 2.04 -4.64 -7.20
N PRO A 48 2.11 -4.00 -8.37
CA PRO A 48 2.87 -4.54 -9.50
C PRO A 48 4.32 -4.84 -9.12
N GLY A 49 4.77 -6.04 -9.42
CA GLY A 49 6.14 -6.46 -9.12
C GLY A 49 6.38 -6.92 -7.69
N SER A 50 5.38 -6.88 -6.82
CA SER A 50 5.51 -7.31 -5.43
C SER A 50 5.13 -8.79 -5.27
N ALA A 51 5.83 -9.48 -4.37
CA ALA A 51 5.45 -10.83 -3.95
C ALA A 51 4.49 -10.81 -2.75
N CYS A 52 4.43 -9.69 -2.02
CA CYS A 52 3.53 -9.51 -0.89
C CYS A 52 2.27 -8.77 -1.34
N SER A 53 1.12 -9.23 -0.90
CA SER A 53 -0.19 -8.69 -1.24
C SER A 53 -0.78 -7.87 -0.09
N VAL A 54 -1.81 -7.09 -0.41
CA VAL A 54 -2.60 -6.32 0.56
C VAL A 54 -4.02 -6.84 0.54
N VAL A 55 -4.57 -7.10 1.71
CA VAL A 55 -5.98 -7.46 1.87
C VAL A 55 -6.68 -6.33 2.61
N ILE A 56 -7.75 -5.79 2.04
CA ILE A 56 -8.60 -4.82 2.71
C ILE A 56 -9.92 -5.47 3.12
N GLY A 57 -10.41 -5.07 4.29
CA GLY A 57 -11.68 -5.57 4.79
C GLY A 57 -12.03 -4.89 6.10
N PRO A 58 -13.34 -4.81 6.45
CA PRO A 58 -13.78 -4.03 7.60
C PRO A 58 -13.55 -4.72 8.94
N VAL A 59 -13.37 -6.04 8.96
CA VAL A 59 -13.45 -6.83 10.20
C VAL A 59 -12.17 -7.57 10.56
N LEU A 60 -11.20 -7.61 9.62
CA LEU A 60 -10.05 -8.52 9.76
C LEU A 60 -9.10 -8.16 10.90
N ILE A 61 -9.15 -6.94 11.38
CA ILE A 61 -8.30 -6.46 12.47
C ILE A 61 -9.05 -5.58 13.46
N THR A 62 -10.35 -5.79 13.60
CA THR A 62 -11.09 -5.16 14.68
C THR A 62 -11.02 -6.06 15.91
N GLY A 63 -10.35 -5.56 16.94
CA GLY A 63 -10.42 -6.14 18.27
C GLY A 63 -11.65 -5.65 19.00
N PRO A 64 -11.79 -6.01 20.31
CA PRO A 64 -12.89 -5.56 21.14
C PRO A 64 -13.05 -4.04 21.21
N ASP A 65 -11.96 -3.31 20.96
CA ASP A 65 -11.90 -1.85 21.06
C ASP A 65 -12.10 -1.13 19.74
N GLY A 66 -12.49 -1.88 18.67
CA GLY A 66 -12.70 -1.32 17.34
C GLY A 66 -11.45 -1.33 16.46
N PRO A 67 -11.53 -0.69 15.28
CA PRO A 67 -10.42 -0.71 14.33
C PRO A 67 -9.21 0.02 14.89
N ARG A 68 -8.04 -0.59 14.77
CA ARG A 68 -6.76 0.02 15.13
C ARG A 68 -6.13 0.62 13.89
N ALA A 69 -5.35 1.69 14.09
CA ALA A 69 -4.53 2.24 13.02
C ALA A 69 -3.55 1.17 12.54
N ALA A 70 -3.50 0.98 11.23
CA ALA A 70 -2.51 0.09 10.64
C ALA A 70 -1.11 0.68 10.82
N PRO A 71 -0.07 -0.14 10.98
CA PRO A 71 1.29 0.35 10.88
C PRO A 71 1.52 0.94 9.48
N SER A 72 2.47 1.89 9.40
CA SER A 72 2.86 2.47 8.12
C SER A 72 3.32 1.38 7.15
N LEU A 73 2.79 1.42 5.94
CA LEU A 73 3.19 0.51 4.87
C LEU A 73 4.21 1.21 3.98
N GLN A 74 5.11 0.45 3.40
CA GLN A 74 6.20 1.03 2.61
C GLN A 74 6.36 0.31 1.28
N LEU A 75 6.42 1.11 0.22
CA LEU A 75 6.77 0.66 -1.13
C LEU A 75 8.20 1.10 -1.43
N VAL A 76 8.87 0.35 -2.30
CA VAL A 76 10.20 0.69 -2.78
C VAL A 76 10.16 0.82 -4.29
N VAL A 77 10.74 1.89 -4.82
CA VAL A 77 10.86 2.15 -6.26
C VAL A 77 12.30 2.53 -6.60
N THR A 78 12.66 2.42 -7.86
CA THR A 78 13.99 2.84 -8.33
C THR A 78 14.01 4.30 -8.80
N ASP A 79 12.86 4.88 -9.14
CA ASP A 79 12.73 6.26 -9.61
C ASP A 79 11.58 6.94 -8.87
N LEU A 80 11.92 7.66 -7.82
CA LEU A 80 10.93 8.30 -6.95
C LEU A 80 10.25 9.48 -7.64
N ASP A 81 10.98 10.25 -8.45
CA ASP A 81 10.40 11.38 -9.17
C ASP A 81 9.29 10.90 -10.12
N ALA A 82 9.54 9.82 -10.86
CA ALA A 82 8.56 9.22 -11.75
C ALA A 82 7.36 8.67 -11.00
N ALA A 83 7.60 7.97 -9.90
CA ALA A 83 6.53 7.40 -9.07
C ALA A 83 5.64 8.51 -8.49
N ARG A 84 6.24 9.57 -7.97
CA ARG A 84 5.49 10.71 -7.43
C ARG A 84 4.64 11.38 -8.50
N ALA A 85 5.21 11.62 -9.67
CA ALA A 85 4.50 12.25 -10.78
C ALA A 85 3.32 11.39 -11.23
N GLU A 86 3.48 10.07 -11.28
CA GLU A 86 2.41 9.14 -11.63
C GLU A 86 1.24 9.22 -10.64
N LEU A 87 1.53 9.19 -9.35
CA LEU A 87 0.50 9.27 -8.32
C LEU A 87 -0.20 10.64 -8.32
N ALA A 88 0.56 11.72 -8.41
CA ALA A 88 -0.01 13.06 -8.48
C ALA A 88 -0.91 13.22 -9.71
N GLY A 89 -0.51 12.66 -10.84
CA GLY A 89 -1.30 12.68 -12.07
C GLY A 89 -2.63 11.90 -11.96
N ARG A 90 -2.69 10.94 -11.04
CA ARG A 90 -3.92 10.18 -10.75
C ARG A 90 -4.75 10.78 -9.62
N GLY A 91 -4.35 11.94 -9.11
CA GLY A 91 -5.09 12.65 -8.07
C GLY A 91 -4.77 12.22 -6.64
N VAL A 92 -3.67 11.53 -6.43
CA VAL A 92 -3.21 11.20 -5.07
C VAL A 92 -2.54 12.42 -4.46
N ALA A 93 -2.93 12.78 -3.23
CA ALA A 93 -2.28 13.84 -2.47
C ALA A 93 -0.97 13.28 -1.89
N VAL A 94 0.08 13.33 -2.69
CA VAL A 94 1.41 12.83 -2.31
C VAL A 94 2.29 13.99 -1.86
N SER A 95 3.09 13.78 -0.81
CA SER A 95 3.99 14.79 -0.27
C SER A 95 5.07 15.20 -1.27
N ASP A 96 5.74 16.31 -1.00
CA ASP A 96 7.01 16.62 -1.66
C ASP A 96 8.05 15.57 -1.30
N ILE A 97 9.08 15.45 -2.13
CA ILE A 97 10.19 14.55 -1.85
C ILE A 97 10.94 15.05 -0.63
N GLN A 98 11.14 14.15 0.33
CA GLN A 98 11.88 14.44 1.56
C GLN A 98 13.17 13.64 1.54
N VAL A 99 14.28 14.35 1.77
CA VAL A 99 15.60 13.73 1.85
C VAL A 99 15.94 13.58 3.32
N LEU A 100 15.72 12.38 3.86
CA LEU A 100 15.99 12.07 5.26
C LEU A 100 17.44 11.66 5.47
N ASP A 101 18.10 11.16 4.42
CA ASP A 101 19.49 10.76 4.39
C ASP A 101 20.02 11.00 2.98
N PRO A 102 21.22 11.61 2.80
CA PRO A 102 21.77 11.84 1.46
C PRO A 102 22.21 10.55 0.73
N ARG A 103 22.32 9.44 1.44
CA ARG A 103 22.68 8.16 0.84
C ARG A 103 21.49 7.53 0.12
N ASP A 104 21.76 6.55 -0.75
CA ASP A 104 20.72 5.76 -1.41
C ASP A 104 19.80 5.14 -0.36
N GLY A 105 18.50 5.19 -0.62
CA GLY A 105 17.50 4.78 0.35
C GLY A 105 17.04 5.88 1.29
N GLY A 106 17.57 7.10 1.16
CA GLY A 106 17.23 8.22 2.04
C GLY A 106 16.17 9.19 1.53
N ARG A 107 15.61 8.96 0.32
CA ARG A 107 14.57 9.82 -0.26
C ARG A 107 13.21 9.15 -0.16
N PHE A 108 12.21 9.92 0.28
CA PHE A 108 10.86 9.41 0.54
C PHE A 108 9.79 10.38 0.06
N VAL A 109 8.62 9.83 -0.29
CA VAL A 109 7.35 10.56 -0.34
C VAL A 109 6.33 9.81 0.51
N PHE A 110 5.29 10.52 0.95
CA PHE A 110 4.27 9.98 1.84
C PHE A 110 2.89 10.30 1.30
N PHE A 111 1.95 9.38 1.53
CA PHE A 111 0.54 9.58 1.23
C PHE A 111 -0.31 8.71 2.16
N SER A 112 -1.61 8.92 2.13
CA SER A 112 -2.57 8.13 2.90
C SER A 112 -3.68 7.62 1.99
N ASP A 113 -4.27 6.48 2.35
CA ASP A 113 -5.48 6.02 1.70
C ASP A 113 -6.71 6.77 2.23
N PRO A 114 -7.93 6.54 1.67
CA PRO A 114 -9.14 7.23 2.12
C PRO A 114 -9.49 7.02 3.60
N ASP A 115 -8.99 5.95 4.22
CA ASP A 115 -9.22 5.66 5.65
C ASP A 115 -8.12 6.19 6.55
N GLY A 116 -7.13 6.89 6.00
CA GLY A 116 -6.02 7.44 6.77
C GLY A 116 -4.90 6.44 7.04
N ASN A 117 -4.88 5.29 6.37
CA ASN A 117 -3.75 4.37 6.45
C ASN A 117 -2.55 5.01 5.75
N ASN A 118 -1.42 5.08 6.46
CA ASN A 118 -0.24 5.78 6.00
C ASN A 118 0.66 4.90 5.15
N TRP A 119 1.13 5.46 4.05
CA TRP A 119 2.06 4.83 3.13
C TRP A 119 3.29 5.70 2.94
N ALA A 120 4.44 5.05 2.77
CA ALA A 120 5.68 5.68 2.35
C ALA A 120 6.17 5.05 1.06
N ILE A 121 6.81 5.82 0.20
CA ILE A 121 7.55 5.31 -0.95
C ILE A 121 9.00 5.73 -0.79
N GLN A 122 9.89 4.75 -0.81
CA GLN A 122 11.33 4.93 -0.68
C GLN A 122 12.01 4.67 -2.01
N GLU A 123 12.97 5.51 -2.37
CA GLU A 123 13.81 5.26 -3.53
C GLU A 123 15.03 4.45 -3.12
N VAL A 124 15.22 3.28 -3.76
CA VAL A 124 16.40 2.45 -3.59
C VAL A 124 16.95 2.11 -4.96
N LYS A 125 17.95 2.84 -5.42
CA LYS A 125 18.54 2.69 -6.76
C LYS A 125 19.44 1.47 -6.87
N ALA A 126 20.07 1.07 -5.77
CA ALA A 126 21.05 0.01 -5.75
C ALA A 126 20.45 -1.41 -5.75
N ARG A 127 19.13 -1.55 -5.80
CA ARG A 127 18.45 -2.85 -5.84
C ARG A 127 18.38 -3.45 -7.22
N VAL A 128 19.44 -3.33 -7.97
CA VAL A 128 19.51 -3.92 -9.32
C VAL A 128 19.64 -5.44 -9.18
N GLY A 129 18.68 -6.17 -9.78
CA GLY A 129 18.68 -7.63 -9.74
C GLY A 129 18.22 -8.25 -8.44
N ALA A 130 17.87 -7.46 -7.43
CA ALA A 130 17.31 -7.96 -6.18
C ALA A 130 15.82 -8.29 -6.34
N THR A 131 15.38 -9.36 -5.69
CA THR A 131 13.96 -9.68 -5.57
C THR A 131 13.38 -8.91 -4.40
N LEU A 132 12.39 -8.11 -4.68
CA LEU A 132 11.69 -7.37 -3.63
C LEU A 132 10.55 -8.19 -3.03
#